data_fb545d657169a95cc169d1234409c012
#
_entry.id   fb545d657169a95cc169d1234409c012
#
_cell.length_a   1.000
_cell.length_b   1.000
_cell.length_c   1.000
_cell.angle_alpha   90.00
_cell.angle_beta   90.00
_cell.angle_gamma   90.00
#
_symmetry.space_group_name_H-M   'P 1'
#
loop_
_entity.id
_entity.type
_entity.pdbx_description
1 polymer ?
#
loop_
_entity_poly.entity_id
_entity_poly.type
_entity_poly.pdbx_seq_one_letter_code
_entity_poly.pdbx_strand_id
1 'polypeptide(L)'
;MIRVAVLYPNGNGTKFDMAYYTSKHMPMVKRLCGPACKSIAADRGLNAGQSGTAPPYLAIGYLTFDSVEAFEKAFGPHVDEIMGDIPNYTNAKPVVLISEVSL
;
A
#
# COMPACT_ATOMS: atom_id res chain seq x y z
N MET A 1 -14.55 -3.39 -10.57
CA MET A 1 -13.81 -3.27 -9.29
C MET A 1 -12.32 -3.45 -9.54
N ILE A 2 -11.54 -2.52 -9.06
CA ILE A 2 -10.07 -2.59 -9.17
C ILE A 2 -9.46 -2.65 -7.78
N ARG A 3 -8.24 -3.18 -7.74
CA ARG A 3 -7.42 -3.22 -6.53
C ARG A 3 -6.09 -2.54 -6.82
N VAL A 4 -5.72 -1.61 -5.95
CA VAL A 4 -4.41 -0.96 -6.00
C VAL A 4 -3.53 -1.67 -4.99
N ALA A 5 -2.44 -2.26 -5.45
CA ALA A 5 -1.44 -2.88 -4.59
C ALA A 5 -0.21 -1.98 -4.53
N VAL A 6 0.22 -1.65 -3.32
CA VAL A 6 1.44 -0.87 -3.08
C VAL A 6 2.43 -1.83 -2.42
N LEU A 7 3.47 -2.21 -3.17
CA LEU A 7 4.44 -3.22 -2.76
C LEU A 7 5.74 -2.54 -2.33
N TYR A 8 6.22 -2.88 -1.14
CA TYR A 8 7.44 -2.29 -0.58
C TYR A 8 8.58 -3.31 -0.64
N PRO A 9 9.49 -3.18 -1.64
CA PRO A 9 10.56 -4.17 -1.84
C PRO A 9 11.49 -4.30 -0.65
N ASN A 10 11.92 -5.53 -0.37
CA ASN A 10 12.97 -5.80 0.59
C ASN A 10 14.34 -5.53 -0.04
N GLY A 11 15.33 -5.22 0.78
CA GLY A 11 16.70 -4.98 0.31
C GLY A 11 17.63 -4.71 1.47
N ASN A 12 18.92 -4.52 1.17
CA ASN A 12 19.91 -4.21 2.19
C ASN A 12 19.57 -2.89 2.89
N GLY A 13 19.45 -2.96 4.23
CA GLY A 13 19.16 -1.78 5.03
C GLY A 13 17.75 -1.26 4.93
N THR A 14 16.84 -1.96 4.25
CA THR A 14 15.45 -1.56 4.13
C THR A 14 14.73 -1.82 5.44
N LYS A 15 13.96 -0.81 5.89
CA LYS A 15 13.19 -0.88 7.13
C LYS A 15 11.74 -0.56 6.83
N PHE A 16 10.83 -1.13 7.63
CA PHE A 16 9.40 -0.88 7.51
C PHE A 16 8.76 -0.91 8.90
N ASP A 17 8.13 0.20 9.27
CA ASP A 17 7.40 0.31 10.53
C ASP A 17 5.94 -0.07 10.30
N MET A 18 5.64 -1.34 10.52
CA MET A 18 4.31 -1.89 10.29
C MET A 18 3.26 -1.29 11.23
N ALA A 19 3.64 -0.98 12.47
CA ALA A 19 2.73 -0.36 13.44
C ALA A 19 2.28 1.02 12.97
N TYR A 20 3.19 1.85 12.49
CA TYR A 20 2.86 3.15 11.92
C TYR A 20 1.98 3.00 10.67
N TYR A 21 2.36 2.10 9.78
CA TYR A 21 1.68 1.88 8.51
C TYR A 21 0.21 1.53 8.71
N THR A 22 -0.08 0.61 9.62
CA THR A 22 -1.44 0.13 9.86
C THR A 22 -2.27 1.05 10.75
N SER A 23 -1.62 1.77 11.68
CA SER A 23 -2.35 2.62 12.64
C SER A 23 -2.50 4.08 12.20
N LYS A 24 -1.62 4.55 11.32
CA LYS A 24 -1.60 5.97 10.90
C LYS A 24 -1.70 6.17 9.40
N HIS A 25 -0.81 5.52 8.61
CA HIS A 25 -0.75 5.77 7.18
C HIS A 25 -1.99 5.28 6.44
N MET A 26 -2.32 4.00 6.55
CA MET A 26 -3.46 3.42 5.83
C MET A 26 -4.80 4.04 6.25
N PRO A 27 -5.07 4.29 7.54
CA PRO A 27 -6.29 5.02 7.93
C PRO A 27 -6.34 6.42 7.36
N MET A 28 -5.22 7.13 7.26
CA MET A 28 -5.15 8.45 6.64
C MET A 28 -5.54 8.37 5.17
N VAL A 29 -4.99 7.40 4.43
CA VAL A 29 -5.31 7.21 3.01
C VAL A 29 -6.81 6.97 2.82
N LYS A 30 -7.40 6.10 3.64
CA LYS A 30 -8.83 5.82 3.57
C LYS A 30 -9.66 7.07 3.84
N ARG A 31 -9.28 7.85 4.86
CA ARG A 31 -9.99 9.09 5.21
C ARG A 31 -9.91 10.10 4.07
N LEU A 32 -8.74 10.29 3.49
CA LEU A 32 -8.55 11.27 2.41
C LEU A 32 -9.28 10.86 1.14
N CYS A 33 -9.25 9.59 0.78
CA CYS A 33 -9.96 9.08 -0.40
C CYS A 33 -11.47 9.04 -0.20
N GLY A 34 -11.93 8.99 1.05
CA GLY A 34 -13.37 9.02 1.36
C GLY A 34 -14.12 7.78 0.87
N PRO A 35 -15.43 7.91 0.60
CA PRO A 35 -16.28 6.77 0.24
C PRO A 35 -15.88 6.03 -1.03
N ALA A 36 -15.12 6.66 -1.91
CA ALA A 36 -14.65 6.01 -3.14
C ALA A 36 -13.73 4.83 -2.84
N CYS A 37 -12.97 4.91 -1.74
CA CYS A 37 -12.13 3.80 -1.28
C CYS A 37 -13.02 2.80 -0.52
N LYS A 38 -13.30 1.66 -1.15
CA LYS A 38 -14.24 0.68 -0.60
C LYS A 38 -13.65 -0.14 0.53
N SER A 39 -12.35 -0.42 0.47
CA SER A 39 -11.67 -1.16 1.54
C SER A 39 -10.17 -0.90 1.50
N ILE A 40 -9.54 -1.14 2.64
CA ILE A 40 -8.09 -1.14 2.77
C ILE A 40 -7.65 -2.45 3.41
N ALA A 41 -6.44 -2.90 3.09
CA ALA A 41 -5.82 -4.06 3.72
C ALA A 41 -4.31 -3.90 3.68
N ALA A 42 -3.61 -4.58 4.56
CA ALA A 42 -2.16 -4.56 4.59
C ALA A 42 -1.64 -5.92 5.03
N ASP A 43 -0.57 -6.37 4.38
CA ASP A 43 0.09 -7.63 4.68
C ASP A 43 1.56 -7.38 4.98
N ARG A 44 2.12 -8.17 5.92
CA ARG A 44 3.54 -8.21 6.19
C ARG A 44 4.16 -9.38 5.44
N GLY A 45 5.27 -9.16 4.72
CA GLY A 45 6.01 -10.25 4.11
C GLY A 45 6.68 -11.12 5.17
N LEU A 46 6.55 -12.44 5.04
CA LEU A 46 7.13 -13.40 5.97
C LEU A 46 8.27 -14.19 5.35
N ASN A 47 8.08 -14.69 4.12
CA ASN A 47 9.09 -15.43 3.38
C ASN A 47 8.74 -15.45 1.89
N ALA A 48 9.58 -16.10 1.09
CA ALA A 48 9.40 -16.19 -0.36
C ALA A 48 8.74 -17.52 -0.78
N GLY A 49 7.81 -18.00 0.03
CA GLY A 49 7.09 -19.25 -0.24
C GLY A 49 7.75 -20.47 0.37
N GLN A 50 8.89 -20.32 1.03
CA GLN A 50 9.62 -21.40 1.66
C GLN A 50 10.21 -20.91 2.98
N SER A 51 10.09 -21.69 4.04
CA SER A 51 10.66 -21.40 5.35
C SER A 51 12.16 -21.10 5.26
N GLY A 52 12.60 -20.05 5.96
CA GLY A 52 14.02 -19.67 5.99
C GLY A 52 14.44 -18.76 4.86
N THR A 53 13.56 -18.48 3.88
CA THR A 53 13.84 -17.51 2.83
C THR A 53 13.42 -16.11 3.24
N ALA A 54 14.07 -15.08 2.72
CA ALA A 54 13.66 -13.70 2.96
C ALA A 54 12.45 -13.34 2.08
N PRO A 55 11.50 -12.57 2.59
CA PRO A 55 10.39 -12.11 1.75
C PRO A 55 10.89 -11.12 0.68
N PRO A 56 10.41 -11.22 -0.57
CA PRO A 56 10.80 -10.27 -1.61
C PRO A 56 10.24 -8.87 -1.36
N TYR A 57 9.15 -8.77 -0.61
CA TYR A 57 8.54 -7.51 -0.19
C TYR A 57 8.34 -7.52 1.30
N LEU A 58 8.63 -6.38 1.95
CA LEU A 58 8.44 -6.23 3.41
C LEU A 58 6.98 -6.10 3.76
N ALA A 59 6.21 -5.43 2.91
CA ALA A 59 4.79 -5.21 3.12
C ALA A 59 4.10 -4.96 1.80
N ILE A 60 2.79 -5.20 1.78
CA ILE A 60 1.92 -4.85 0.67
C ILE A 60 0.68 -4.18 1.25
N GLY A 61 0.33 -2.99 0.73
CA GLY A 61 -0.92 -2.32 1.05
C GLY A 61 -1.90 -2.47 -0.11
N TYR A 62 -3.18 -2.58 0.21
CA TYR A 62 -4.24 -2.72 -0.79
C TYR A 62 -5.32 -1.68 -0.58
N LEU A 63 -5.77 -1.09 -1.69
CA LEU A 63 -6.93 -0.21 -1.72
C LEU A 63 -7.87 -0.74 -2.79
N THR A 64 -9.18 -0.68 -2.54
CA THR A 64 -10.19 -1.14 -3.50
C THR A 64 -11.06 0.03 -3.91
N PHE A 65 -11.27 0.16 -5.22
CA PHE A 65 -12.12 1.19 -5.84
C PHE A 65 -13.01 0.56 -6.90
N ASP A 66 -14.07 1.27 -7.30
CA ASP A 66 -14.96 0.78 -8.35
C ASP A 66 -14.29 0.75 -9.72
N SER A 67 -13.38 1.69 -9.99
CA SER A 67 -12.71 1.83 -11.28
C SER A 67 -11.39 2.60 -11.13
N VAL A 68 -10.57 2.56 -12.18
CA VAL A 68 -9.35 3.38 -12.24
C VAL A 68 -9.69 4.87 -12.13
N GLU A 69 -10.75 5.31 -12.80
CA GLU A 69 -11.19 6.71 -12.73
C GLU A 69 -11.57 7.11 -11.32
N ALA A 70 -12.29 6.26 -10.60
CA ALA A 70 -12.67 6.52 -9.21
C ALA A 70 -11.43 6.65 -8.32
N PHE A 71 -10.42 5.80 -8.55
CA PHE A 71 -9.15 5.88 -7.83
C PHE A 71 -8.44 7.20 -8.11
N GLU A 72 -8.27 7.55 -9.37
CA GLU A 72 -7.57 8.77 -9.76
C GLU A 72 -8.24 10.01 -9.19
N LYS A 73 -9.56 10.05 -9.22
CA LYS A 73 -10.35 11.17 -8.72
C LYS A 73 -10.24 11.33 -7.20
N ALA A 74 -10.22 10.21 -6.48
CA ALA A 74 -10.16 10.22 -5.03
C ALA A 74 -8.74 10.42 -4.50
N PHE A 75 -7.75 9.82 -5.13
CA PHE A 75 -6.36 9.81 -4.69
C PHE A 75 -5.58 11.04 -5.17
N GLY A 76 -5.83 11.47 -6.42
CA GLY A 76 -5.07 12.53 -7.08
C GLY A 76 -4.92 13.81 -6.26
N PRO A 77 -6.03 14.35 -5.68
CA PRO A 77 -5.93 15.58 -4.88
C PRO A 77 -5.07 15.45 -3.63
N HIS A 78 -4.79 14.22 -3.17
CA HIS A 78 -4.08 13.95 -1.92
C HIS A 78 -2.73 13.24 -2.13
N VAL A 79 -2.28 13.11 -3.37
CA VAL A 79 -1.06 12.35 -3.68
C VAL A 79 0.15 12.87 -2.93
N ASP A 80 0.32 14.18 -2.84
CA ASP A 80 1.48 14.77 -2.18
C ASP A 80 1.49 14.48 -0.68
N GLU A 81 0.34 14.57 -0.04
CA GLU A 81 0.21 14.27 1.39
C GLU A 81 0.46 12.79 1.67
N ILE A 82 -0.11 11.93 0.85
CA ILE A 82 0.02 10.47 1.03
C ILE A 82 1.47 10.03 0.77
N MET A 83 2.05 10.44 -0.34
CA MET A 83 3.42 10.07 -0.69
C MET A 83 4.44 10.71 0.24
N GLY A 84 4.15 11.90 0.75
CA GLY A 84 5.01 12.61 1.70
C GLY A 84 5.09 11.91 3.06
N ASP A 85 4.15 11.07 3.40
CA ASP A 85 4.14 10.32 4.67
C ASP A 85 5.01 9.05 4.62
N ILE A 86 5.36 8.58 3.42
CA ILE A 86 6.12 7.33 3.26
C ILE A 86 7.43 7.32 4.06
N PRO A 87 8.27 8.37 4.04
CA PRO A 87 9.51 8.37 4.81
C PRO A 87 9.33 8.19 6.31
N ASN A 88 8.14 8.42 6.84
CA ASN A 88 7.85 8.27 8.27
C ASN A 88 7.75 6.80 8.69
N TYR A 89 7.59 5.86 7.76
CA TYR A 89 7.49 4.44 8.12
C TYR A 89 8.43 3.55 7.31
N THR A 90 9.05 4.02 6.23
CA THR A 90 9.95 3.17 5.45
C THR A 90 10.94 4.00 4.61
N ASN A 91 12.08 3.39 4.31
CA ASN A 91 13.03 3.90 3.33
C ASN A 91 12.94 3.13 2.00
N ALA A 92 12.01 2.18 1.88
CA ALA A 92 11.77 1.47 0.63
C ALA A 92 11.09 2.38 -0.39
N LYS A 93 11.36 2.14 -1.67
CA LYS A 93 10.66 2.82 -2.76
C LYS A 93 9.54 1.92 -3.25
N PRO A 94 8.27 2.30 -3.04
CA PRO A 94 7.15 1.42 -3.37
C PRO A 94 6.98 1.21 -4.87
N VAL A 95 6.48 0.03 -5.21
CA VAL A 95 6.02 -0.32 -6.56
C VAL A 95 4.50 -0.39 -6.51
N VAL A 96 3.83 0.27 -7.44
CA VAL A 96 2.37 0.30 -7.47
C VAL A 96 1.86 -0.54 -8.64
N LEU A 97 0.86 -1.38 -8.35
CA LEU A 97 0.17 -2.17 -9.37
C LEU A 97 -1.33 -1.93 -9.21
N ILE A 98 -1.96 -1.52 -10.31
CA ILE A 98 -3.41 -1.43 -10.38
C ILE A 98 -3.90 -2.61 -11.19
N SER A 99 -4.80 -3.41 -10.61
CA SER A 99 -5.31 -4.63 -11.26
C SER A 99 -6.82 -4.67 -11.22
N GLU A 100 -7.39 -5.37 -12.19
CA GLU A 100 -8.81 -5.67 -12.19
C GLU A 100 -9.07 -6.89 -11.32
N VAL A 101 -10.05 -6.78 -10.42
CA VAL A 101 -10.43 -7.91 -9.57
C VAL A 101 -11.12 -8.95 -10.44
N SER A 102 -10.51 -10.12 -10.55
CA SER A 102 -10.96 -11.18 -11.46
C SER A 102 -11.55 -12.38 -10.72
N LEU A 103 -11.39 -12.41 -9.41
CA LEU A 103 -11.91 -13.52 -8.61
C LEU A 103 -12.27 -13.04 -7.20
#